data_f20aa6c6916c3888704037e8a6471242
#
_entry.id   f20aa6c6916c3888704037e8a6471242
#
_cell.length_a   1.000
_cell.length_b   1.000
_cell.length_c   1.000
_cell.angle_alpha   90.00
_cell.angle_beta   90.00
_cell.angle_gamma   90.00
#
_symmetry.space_group_name_H-M   'P 1'
#
loop_
_entity.id
_entity.type
_entity.pdbx_description
1 polymer ?
#
loop_
_entity_poly.entity_id
_entity_poly.type
_entity_poly.pdbx_seq_one_letter_code
_entity_poly.pdbx_strand_id
1 'polypeptide(L)'
;MEVEIRVGNEFLIQFKRLSKKYRSLKSDIKDLKDSLVIDPFQGSSLGKGVRKVRMAIASKGKGKSGGARVITYNLYQEGDSVIIDL
;
A
#
# COMPACT_ATOMS: atom_id res chain seq x y z
N MET A 1 -18.33 2.40 4.94
CA MET A 1 -17.65 2.10 3.65
C MET A 1 -16.89 0.79 3.80
N GLU A 2 -17.13 -0.14 2.92
CA GLU A 2 -16.33 -1.36 2.86
C GLU A 2 -15.09 -1.13 2.02
N VAL A 3 -13.96 -1.61 2.50
CA VAL A 3 -12.70 -1.52 1.78
C VAL A 3 -12.17 -2.93 1.56
N GLU A 4 -11.97 -3.29 0.29
CA GLU A 4 -11.33 -4.54 -0.10
C GLU A 4 -9.95 -4.23 -0.64
N ILE A 5 -8.94 -4.91 -0.12
CA ILE A 5 -7.55 -4.74 -0.58
C ILE A 5 -7.15 -6.00 -1.35
N ARG A 6 -6.75 -5.81 -2.61
CA ARG A 6 -6.26 -6.90 -3.45
C ARG A 6 -4.79 -6.65 -3.75
N VAL A 7 -4.06 -7.75 -3.91
CA VAL A 7 -2.61 -7.70 -4.12
C VAL A 7 -2.30 -8.33 -5.48
N GLY A 8 -1.68 -7.56 -6.36
CA GLY A 8 -1.32 -8.03 -7.70
C GLY A 8 -0.01 -8.82 -7.72
N ASN A 9 0.22 -9.53 -8.83
CA ASN A 9 1.41 -10.35 -9.00
C ASN A 9 2.70 -9.53 -8.99
N GLU A 10 2.71 -8.37 -9.62
CA GLU A 10 3.87 -7.51 -9.66
C GLU A 10 4.27 -7.05 -8.26
N PHE A 11 3.27 -6.68 -7.45
CA PHE A 11 3.51 -6.32 -6.07
C PHE A 11 4.11 -7.49 -5.28
N LEU A 12 3.56 -8.69 -5.45
CA LEU A 12 4.06 -9.88 -4.76
C LEU A 12 5.49 -10.22 -5.11
N ILE A 13 5.86 -10.09 -6.39
CA ILE A 13 7.23 -10.35 -6.83
C ILE A 13 8.20 -9.39 -6.15
N GLN A 14 7.88 -8.11 -6.14
CA GLN A 14 8.72 -7.10 -5.50
C GLN A 14 8.74 -7.26 -3.99
N PHE A 15 7.61 -7.61 -3.39
CA PHE A 15 7.52 -7.85 -1.95
C PHE A 15 8.44 -9.01 -1.53
N LYS A 16 8.40 -10.12 -2.26
CA LYS A 16 9.26 -11.27 -1.96
C LYS A 16 10.74 -10.92 -2.05
N ARG A 17 11.11 -10.15 -3.07
CA ARG A 17 12.50 -9.72 -3.26
C ARG A 17 12.96 -8.81 -2.12
N LEU A 18 12.15 -7.81 -1.80
CA LEU A 18 12.51 -6.81 -0.79
C LEU A 18 12.42 -7.35 0.62
N SER A 19 11.55 -8.32 0.90
CA SER A 19 11.40 -8.88 2.24
C SER A 19 12.64 -9.68 2.68
N LYS A 20 13.41 -10.16 1.73
CA LYS A 20 14.70 -10.80 2.03
C LYS A 20 15.74 -9.80 2.53
N LYS A 21 15.63 -8.55 2.09
CA LYS A 21 16.54 -7.48 2.48
C LYS A 21 16.06 -6.73 3.72
N TYR A 22 14.75 -6.53 3.83
CA TYR A 22 14.14 -5.76 4.92
C TYR A 22 13.20 -6.65 5.70
N ARG A 23 13.63 -7.14 6.85
CA ARG A 23 12.87 -8.11 7.63
C ARG A 23 11.59 -7.56 8.25
N SER A 24 11.45 -6.25 8.38
CA SER A 24 10.22 -5.63 8.89
C SER A 24 9.15 -5.45 7.81
N LEU A 25 9.47 -5.73 6.53
CA LEU A 25 8.60 -5.36 5.42
C LEU A 25 7.21 -5.99 5.51
N LYS A 26 7.12 -7.25 5.95
CA LYS A 26 5.83 -7.92 6.13
C LYS A 26 4.94 -7.18 7.13
N SER A 27 5.52 -6.76 8.25
CA SER A 27 4.83 -5.98 9.27
C SER A 27 4.46 -4.60 8.76
N ASP A 28 5.38 -3.96 8.03
CA ASP A 28 5.16 -2.63 7.46
C ASP A 28 4.00 -2.64 6.47
N ILE A 29 3.91 -3.66 5.62
CA ILE A 29 2.80 -3.81 4.67
C ILE A 29 1.48 -4.08 5.40
N LYS A 30 1.52 -4.87 6.47
CA LYS A 30 0.32 -5.12 7.26
C LYS A 30 -0.21 -3.82 7.86
N ASP A 31 0.67 -3.00 8.41
CA ASP A 31 0.29 -1.71 8.98
C ASP A 31 -0.26 -0.78 7.90
N LEU A 32 0.31 -0.80 6.70
CA LEU A 32 -0.21 -0.03 5.58
C LEU A 32 -1.63 -0.49 5.20
N LYS A 33 -1.86 -1.78 5.12
CA LYS A 33 -3.19 -2.32 4.81
C LYS A 33 -4.22 -1.89 5.86
N ASP A 34 -3.85 -1.94 7.13
CA ASP A 34 -4.74 -1.51 8.21
C ASP A 34 -5.08 -0.03 8.08
N SER A 35 -4.10 0.81 7.74
CA SER A 35 -4.33 2.24 7.53
C SER A 35 -5.21 2.52 6.30
N LEU A 36 -5.07 1.72 5.24
CA LEU A 36 -5.88 1.86 4.03
C LEU A 36 -7.34 1.49 4.26
N VAL A 37 -7.62 0.59 5.19
CA VAL A 37 -8.99 0.27 5.57
C VAL A 37 -9.66 1.49 6.22
N ILE A 38 -8.90 2.25 6.99
CA ILE A 38 -9.39 3.46 7.66
C ILE A 38 -9.50 4.62 6.68
N ASP A 39 -8.45 4.82 5.86
CA ASP A 39 -8.41 5.89 4.86
C ASP A 39 -7.93 5.34 3.52
N PRO A 40 -8.86 4.89 2.66
CA PRO A 40 -8.50 4.30 1.37
C PRO A 40 -7.97 5.30 0.34
N PHE A 41 -8.11 6.59 0.60
CA PHE A 41 -7.70 7.65 -0.33
C PHE A 41 -6.44 8.37 0.12
N GLN A 42 -5.68 7.78 1.03
CA GLN A 42 -4.43 8.39 1.48
C GLN A 42 -3.39 8.40 0.36
N GLY A 43 -2.42 9.29 0.51
CA GLY A 43 -1.33 9.45 -0.45
C GLY A 43 -1.57 10.56 -1.46
N SER A 44 -0.63 10.71 -2.39
CA SER A 44 -0.67 11.71 -3.43
C SER A 44 -1.35 11.17 -4.66
N SER A 45 -2.34 11.89 -5.18
CA SER A 45 -3.04 11.49 -6.38
C SER A 45 -2.13 11.62 -7.61
N LEU A 46 -2.11 10.57 -8.43
CA LEU A 46 -1.44 10.58 -9.75
C LEU A 46 -2.46 10.65 -10.88
N GLY A 47 -3.74 10.86 -10.55
CA GLY A 47 -4.83 10.91 -11.51
C GLY A 47 -5.51 9.55 -11.71
N LYS A 48 -6.74 9.58 -12.18
CA LYS A 48 -7.52 8.38 -12.57
C LYS A 48 -7.59 7.28 -11.50
N GLY A 49 -7.66 7.67 -10.23
CA GLY A 49 -7.76 6.71 -9.13
C GLY A 49 -6.43 6.09 -8.71
N VAL A 50 -5.33 6.52 -9.31
CA VAL A 50 -3.99 6.03 -8.94
C VAL A 50 -3.41 6.95 -7.87
N ARG A 51 -2.86 6.37 -6.82
CA ARG A 51 -2.23 7.13 -5.74
C ARG A 51 -0.88 6.55 -5.39
N LYS A 52 0.01 7.43 -4.93
CA LYS A 52 1.32 7.06 -4.42
C LYS A 52 1.31 7.24 -2.90
N VAL A 53 1.56 6.16 -2.17
CA VAL A 53 1.62 6.18 -0.71
C VAL A 53 3.05 5.90 -0.27
N ARG A 54 3.58 6.78 0.56
CA ARG A 54 4.90 6.54 1.17
C ARG A 54 4.74 5.69 2.41
N MET A 55 5.61 4.71 2.54
CA MET A 55 5.59 3.79 3.67
C MET A 55 6.97 3.69 4.28
N ALA A 56 7.04 3.83 5.61
CA ALA A 56 8.29 3.59 6.32
C ALA A 56 8.60 2.10 6.31
N ILE A 57 9.90 1.77 6.21
CA ILE A 57 10.39 0.41 6.44
C ILE A 57 11.12 0.46 7.78
N ALA A 58 10.50 -0.11 8.82
CA ALA A 58 10.98 0.02 10.19
C ALA A 58 12.43 -0.46 10.36
N SER A 59 12.77 -1.59 9.74
CA SER A 59 14.13 -2.13 9.83
C SER A 59 15.18 -1.27 9.13
N LYS A 60 14.75 -0.33 8.28
CA LYS A 60 15.65 0.61 7.62
C LYS A 60 15.95 1.84 8.46
N GLY A 61 15.05 2.24 9.36
CA GLY A 61 15.25 3.31 10.32
C GLY A 61 15.25 4.73 9.76
N LYS A 62 14.78 4.95 8.54
CA LYS A 62 14.84 6.26 7.87
C LYS A 62 13.48 6.94 7.70
N GLY A 63 12.45 6.45 8.38
CA GLY A 63 11.11 7.00 8.27
C GLY A 63 10.52 6.84 6.86
N LYS A 64 9.47 7.60 6.57
CA LYS A 64 8.75 7.48 5.29
C LYS A 64 9.58 7.93 4.09
N SER A 65 10.42 8.94 4.25
CA SER A 65 11.22 9.46 3.16
C SER A 65 12.27 8.48 2.67
N GLY A 66 12.78 7.63 3.56
CA GLY A 66 13.75 6.59 3.22
C GLY A 66 13.15 5.22 3.04
N GLY A 67 11.81 5.10 3.09
CA GLY A 67 11.11 3.84 2.99
C GLY A 67 10.79 3.45 1.56
N ALA A 68 9.57 2.98 1.33
CA ALA A 68 9.10 2.53 0.03
C ALA A 68 7.94 3.41 -0.46
N ARG A 69 7.74 3.38 -1.77
CA ARG A 69 6.56 3.97 -2.40
C ARG A 69 5.66 2.82 -2.84
N VAL A 70 4.40 2.91 -2.45
CA VAL A 70 3.40 1.92 -2.82
C VAL A 70 2.39 2.59 -3.73
N ILE A 71 2.16 1.99 -4.89
CA ILE A 71 1.17 2.50 -5.83
C ILE A 71 -0.15 1.79 -5.53
N THR A 72 -1.19 2.57 -5.30
CA THR A 72 -2.53 2.05 -5.06
C THR A 72 -3.46 2.45 -6.18
N TYR A 73 -4.37 1.56 -6.54
CA TYR A 73 -5.41 1.80 -7.54
C TYR A 73 -6.74 1.74 -6.83
N ASN A 74 -7.42 2.89 -6.75
CA ASN A 74 -8.73 2.98 -6.11
C ASN A 74 -9.82 2.72 -7.14
N LEU A 75 -10.47 1.57 -7.02
CA LEU A 75 -11.57 1.18 -7.90
C LEU A 75 -12.87 1.29 -7.13
N TYR A 76 -13.82 2.03 -7.66
CA TYR A 76 -15.13 2.18 -7.05
C TYR A 76 -16.06 1.09 -7.53
N GLN A 77 -16.77 0.50 -6.58
CA GLN A 77 -17.89 -0.39 -6.88
C GLN A 77 -19.19 0.34 -6.59
N GLU A 78 -20.28 -0.23 -7.09
CA GLU A 78 -21.61 0.27 -6.79
C GLU A 78 -21.87 0.20 -5.30
N GLY A 79 -22.44 1.28 -4.72
CA GLY A 79 -22.63 1.42 -3.29
C GLY A 79 -21.42 2.04 -2.58
N ASP A 80 -21.23 1.67 -1.32
CA ASP A 80 -20.19 2.24 -0.46
C ASP A 80 -18.91 1.40 -0.41
N SER A 81 -18.65 0.64 -1.42
CA SER A 81 -17.48 -0.25 -1.46
C SER A 81 -16.35 0.35 -2.27
N VAL A 82 -15.14 0.20 -1.79
CA VAL A 82 -13.92 0.62 -2.49
C VAL A 82 -12.98 -0.58 -2.57
N ILE A 83 -12.46 -0.83 -3.76
CA ILE A 83 -11.42 -1.84 -3.98
C ILE A 83 -10.10 -1.12 -4.17
N ILE A 84 -9.08 -1.55 -3.45
CA ILE A 84 -7.72 -1.03 -3.59
C ILE A 84 -6.83 -2.16 -4.09
N ASP A 85 -6.24 -1.95 -5.26
CA ASP A 85 -5.22 -2.85 -5.79
C ASP A 85 -3.83 -2.30 -5.46
N LEU A 86 -2.99 -3.18 -4.95
CA LEU A 86 -1.59 -2.85 -4.65
C LEU A 86 -0.65 -3.36 -5.73
#